data_c5d6fe9fb33a18adc1ebc0d7f89f5ddb
#
_entry.id   c5d6fe9fb33a18adc1ebc0d7f89f5ddb
#
_cell.length_a   1.000
_cell.length_b   1.000
_cell.length_c   1.000
_cell.angle_alpha   90.00
_cell.angle_beta   90.00
_cell.angle_gamma   90.00
#
_symmetry.space_group_name_H-M   'P 1'
#
loop_
_entity.id
_entity.type
_entity.pdbx_description
1 polymer ?
#
loop_
_entity_poly.entity_id
_entity_poly.type
_entity_poly.pdbx_seq_one_letter_code
_entity_poly.pdbx_strand_id
1 'polypeptide(L)'
;MEDKKKKNKFNRRTLVLIVTVIALIVSYVVIRGNYLEMKEIGEEYISVFWRNLVYNVIIFVINFVFIFCSFYFTNRQIKKALQVFFDDEKKEMPKFPNKSISFIIALVGGISVTQFLMKRVLLAFSNSKFGTSDSIFNLDISFFILQ
;
A
#
# COMPACT_ATOMS: atom_id res chain seq x y z
N MET A 1 -42.74 21.00 16.74
CA MET A 1 -41.29 21.19 16.91
C MET A 1 -40.61 20.05 16.19
N GLU A 2 -40.28 20.26 14.92
CA GLU A 2 -39.55 19.26 14.08
C GLU A 2 -38.08 19.58 14.15
N ASP A 3 -37.34 18.76 14.92
CA ASP A 3 -35.88 18.74 14.93
C ASP A 3 -35.39 18.23 13.59
N LYS A 4 -35.11 19.15 12.67
CA LYS A 4 -34.36 18.86 11.44
C LYS A 4 -32.94 18.41 11.81
N LYS A 5 -32.74 17.11 12.05
CA LYS A 5 -31.40 16.48 12.04
C LYS A 5 -30.70 16.87 10.74
N LYS A 6 -29.85 17.90 10.80
CA LYS A 6 -28.85 18.20 9.77
C LYS A 6 -27.98 16.95 9.58
N LYS A 7 -28.36 16.08 8.66
CA LYS A 7 -27.49 15.01 8.16
C LYS A 7 -26.26 15.68 7.54
N ASN A 8 -25.18 15.76 8.30
CA ASN A 8 -23.89 16.22 7.81
C ASN A 8 -23.51 15.33 6.63
N LYS A 9 -23.77 15.80 5.43
CA LYS A 9 -23.44 15.11 4.18
C LYS A 9 -21.93 15.23 4.01
N PHE A 10 -21.20 14.36 4.70
CA PHE A 10 -19.74 14.29 4.63
C PHE A 10 -19.36 14.15 3.15
N ASN A 11 -18.74 15.18 2.61
CA ASN A 11 -18.48 15.24 1.18
C ASN A 11 -17.40 14.20 0.86
N ARG A 12 -17.63 13.30 -0.11
CA ARG A 12 -16.72 12.21 -0.50
C ARG A 12 -15.30 12.70 -0.78
N ARG A 13 -15.18 13.92 -1.31
CA ARG A 13 -13.88 14.58 -1.54
C ARG A 13 -13.17 14.87 -0.21
N THR A 14 -13.91 15.32 0.79
CA THR A 14 -13.37 15.58 2.13
C THR A 14 -12.89 14.31 2.80
N LEU A 15 -13.61 13.19 2.65
CA LEU A 15 -13.18 11.90 3.19
C LEU A 15 -11.86 11.43 2.56
N VAL A 16 -11.76 11.46 1.22
CA VAL A 16 -10.51 11.10 0.51
C VAL A 16 -9.36 12.01 0.97
N LEU A 17 -9.62 13.31 1.11
CA LEU A 17 -8.62 14.27 1.56
C LEU A 17 -8.13 13.97 2.98
N ILE A 18 -9.04 13.69 3.91
CA ILE A 18 -8.69 13.34 5.29
C ILE A 18 -7.85 12.06 5.32
N VAL A 19 -8.25 11.00 4.61
CA VAL A 19 -7.50 9.74 4.55
C VAL A 19 -6.10 9.96 3.98
N THR A 20 -5.98 10.78 2.93
CA THR A 20 -4.68 11.09 2.33
C THR A 20 -3.79 11.88 3.29
N VAL A 21 -4.34 12.87 4.00
CA VAL A 21 -3.59 13.67 4.99
C VAL A 21 -3.12 12.78 6.15
N ILE A 22 -3.99 11.91 6.68
CA ILE A 22 -3.61 10.97 7.73
C ILE A 22 -2.48 10.05 7.25
N ALA A 23 -2.58 9.50 6.04
CA ALA A 23 -1.55 8.64 5.47
C ALA A 23 -0.20 9.37 5.32
N LEU A 24 -0.20 10.63 4.90
CA LEU A 24 1.00 11.46 4.80
C LEU A 24 1.63 11.72 6.17
N ILE A 25 0.82 12.03 7.19
CA ILE A 25 1.32 12.26 8.55
C ILE A 25 1.95 10.97 9.11
N VAL A 26 1.27 9.84 8.99
CA VAL A 26 1.80 8.54 9.44
C VAL A 26 3.10 8.20 8.72
N SER A 27 3.14 8.36 7.40
CA SER A 27 4.35 8.12 6.61
C SER A 27 5.51 9.01 7.05
N TYR A 28 5.25 10.29 7.31
CA TYR A 28 6.27 11.22 7.82
C TYR A 28 6.83 10.78 9.18
N VAL A 29 5.97 10.40 10.12
CA VAL A 29 6.39 9.95 11.46
C VAL A 29 7.26 8.69 11.36
N VAL A 30 6.85 7.71 10.54
CA VAL A 30 7.63 6.48 10.32
C VAL A 30 8.99 6.76 9.68
N ILE A 31 9.02 7.60 8.64
CA ILE A 31 10.27 7.97 7.96
C ILE A 31 11.20 8.71 8.93
N ARG A 32 10.66 9.61 9.74
CA ARG A 32 11.44 10.37 10.72
C ARG A 32 12.01 9.47 11.82
N GLY A 33 11.20 8.51 12.31
CA GLY A 33 11.65 7.53 13.31
C GLY A 33 12.81 6.69 12.77
N ASN A 34 12.64 6.06 11.61
CA ASN A 34 13.69 5.24 11.00
C ASN A 34 14.97 6.04 10.68
N TYR A 35 14.83 7.31 10.30
CA TYR A 35 15.99 8.19 10.08
C TYR A 35 16.78 8.43 11.36
N LEU A 36 16.09 8.69 12.48
CA LEU A 36 16.73 8.92 13.77
C LEU A 36 17.42 7.66 14.28
N GLU A 37 16.78 6.50 14.17
CA GLU A 37 17.38 5.21 14.54
C GLU A 37 18.69 4.95 13.76
N MET A 38 18.68 5.17 12.44
CA MET A 38 19.88 5.00 11.61
C MET A 38 20.99 6.00 11.96
N LYS A 39 20.60 7.24 12.30
CA LYS A 39 21.56 8.27 12.72
C LYS A 39 22.22 7.95 14.05
N GLU A 40 21.52 7.33 14.99
CA GLU A 40 22.07 6.88 16.27
C GLU A 40 23.09 5.76 16.12
N ILE A 41 22.93 4.89 15.11
CA ILE A 41 23.88 3.81 14.83
C ILE A 41 25.19 4.36 14.23
N GLY A 42 25.10 5.37 13.36
CA GLY A 42 26.26 6.02 12.73
C GLY A 42 25.92 6.74 11.45
N GLU A 43 26.66 7.80 11.14
CA GLU A 43 26.40 8.62 9.94
C GLU A 43 26.57 7.87 8.61
N GLU A 44 27.40 6.84 8.60
CA GLU A 44 27.62 5.96 7.43
C GLU A 44 26.34 5.21 7.00
N TYR A 45 25.44 4.92 7.95
CA TYR A 45 24.18 4.23 7.69
C TYR A 45 23.09 5.11 7.06
N ILE A 46 23.27 6.43 7.05
CA ILE A 46 22.33 7.37 6.45
C ILE A 46 22.19 7.12 4.93
N SER A 47 23.29 6.75 4.27
CA SER A 47 23.27 6.42 2.84
C SER A 47 22.41 5.18 2.55
N VAL A 48 22.46 4.19 3.42
CA VAL A 48 21.63 2.96 3.34
C VAL A 48 20.16 3.30 3.57
N PHE A 49 19.87 4.18 4.54
CA PHE A 49 18.52 4.65 4.79
C PHE A 49 17.89 5.29 3.55
N TRP A 50 18.58 6.24 2.90
CA TRP A 50 18.06 6.89 1.70
C TRP A 50 17.83 5.92 0.55
N ARG A 51 18.73 4.97 0.34
CA ARG A 51 18.57 3.92 -0.66
C ARG A 51 17.34 3.06 -0.39
N ASN A 52 17.16 2.62 0.85
CA ASN A 52 16.00 1.84 1.26
C ASN A 52 14.69 2.63 1.11
N LEU A 53 14.70 3.92 1.41
CA LEU A 53 13.55 4.79 1.24
C LEU A 53 13.15 4.90 -0.23
N VAL A 54 14.10 5.07 -1.13
CA VAL A 54 13.82 5.11 -2.58
C VAL A 54 13.20 3.80 -3.05
N TYR A 55 13.74 2.65 -2.64
CA TYR A 55 13.16 1.36 -2.98
C TYR A 55 11.74 1.18 -2.43
N ASN A 56 11.49 1.59 -1.18
CA ASN A 56 10.15 1.57 -0.60
C ASN A 56 9.16 2.41 -1.41
N VAL A 57 9.56 3.61 -1.84
CA VAL A 57 8.71 4.49 -2.66
C VAL A 57 8.42 3.86 -4.02
N ILE A 58 9.41 3.29 -4.69
CA ILE A 58 9.23 2.62 -5.99
C ILE A 58 8.25 1.44 -5.86
N ILE A 59 8.48 0.56 -4.87
CA ILE A 59 7.61 -0.60 -4.61
C ILE A 59 6.20 -0.14 -4.27
N PHE A 60 6.05 0.91 -3.45
CA PHE A 60 4.75 1.48 -3.11
C PHE A 60 4.01 1.98 -4.35
N VAL A 61 4.67 2.74 -5.23
CA VAL A 61 4.04 3.26 -6.45
C VAL A 61 3.58 2.13 -7.36
N ILE A 62 4.40 1.10 -7.55
CA ILE A 62 4.04 -0.06 -8.37
C ILE A 62 2.80 -0.76 -7.78
N ASN A 63 2.83 -1.07 -6.47
CA ASN A 63 1.71 -1.72 -5.78
C ASN A 63 0.45 -0.87 -5.81
N PHE A 64 0.57 0.44 -5.56
CA PHE A 64 -0.54 1.37 -5.58
C PHE A 64 -1.23 1.38 -6.95
N VAL A 65 -0.47 1.51 -8.03
CA VAL A 65 -1.01 1.51 -9.40
C VAL A 65 -1.68 0.17 -9.70
N PHE A 66 -1.05 -0.95 -9.35
CA PHE A 66 -1.59 -2.28 -9.58
C PHE A 66 -2.91 -2.51 -8.86
N ILE A 67 -2.96 -2.20 -7.55
CA ILE A 67 -4.16 -2.34 -6.72
C ILE A 67 -5.26 -1.38 -7.22
N PHE A 68 -4.90 -0.12 -7.51
CA PHE A 68 -5.85 0.85 -8.02
C PHE A 68 -6.51 0.40 -9.33
N CYS A 69 -5.71 -0.02 -10.29
CA CYS A 69 -6.21 -0.52 -11.58
C CYS A 69 -7.10 -1.75 -11.39
N SER A 70 -6.65 -2.73 -10.60
CA SER A 70 -7.40 -3.95 -10.34
C SER A 70 -8.78 -3.65 -9.75
N PHE A 71 -8.84 -2.85 -8.68
CA PHE A 71 -10.10 -2.48 -8.05
C PHE A 71 -10.97 -1.57 -8.93
N TYR A 72 -10.35 -0.66 -9.68
CA TYR A 72 -11.09 0.20 -10.59
C TYR A 72 -11.78 -0.59 -11.70
N PHE A 73 -11.08 -1.55 -12.33
CA PHE A 73 -11.64 -2.40 -13.37
C PHE A 73 -12.70 -3.36 -12.83
N THR A 74 -12.43 -4.01 -11.70
CA THR A 74 -13.39 -4.91 -11.05
C THR A 74 -14.67 -4.17 -10.67
N ASN A 75 -14.58 -3.04 -10.01
CA ASN A 75 -15.75 -2.24 -9.64
C ASN A 75 -16.51 -1.72 -10.87
N ARG A 76 -15.82 -1.45 -11.98
CA ARG A 76 -16.47 -1.07 -13.24
C ARG A 76 -17.29 -2.23 -13.82
N GLN A 77 -16.76 -3.46 -13.76
CA GLN A 77 -17.49 -4.64 -14.24
C GLN A 77 -18.69 -4.95 -13.35
N ILE A 78 -18.51 -4.92 -12.02
CA ILE A 78 -19.60 -5.08 -11.05
C ILE A 78 -20.70 -4.05 -11.30
N LYS A 79 -20.32 -2.78 -11.53
CA LYS A 79 -21.29 -1.74 -11.84
C LYS A 79 -22.09 -2.04 -13.10
N LYS A 80 -21.46 -2.55 -14.17
CA LYS A 80 -22.16 -2.93 -15.41
C LYS A 80 -23.14 -4.07 -15.17
N ALA A 81 -22.72 -5.11 -14.44
CA ALA A 81 -23.58 -6.24 -14.10
C ALA A 81 -24.79 -5.81 -13.25
N LEU A 82 -24.56 -4.95 -12.26
CA LEU A 82 -25.64 -4.40 -11.45
C LEU A 82 -26.60 -3.52 -12.24
N GLN A 83 -26.11 -2.74 -13.22
CA GLN A 83 -27.00 -1.94 -14.06
C GLN A 83 -28.02 -2.81 -14.79
N VAL A 84 -27.60 -3.91 -15.39
CA VAL A 84 -28.52 -4.84 -16.08
C VAL A 84 -29.59 -5.34 -15.09
N PHE A 85 -29.19 -5.74 -13.88
CA PHE A 85 -30.13 -6.22 -12.88
C PHE A 85 -31.12 -5.15 -12.39
N PHE A 86 -30.67 -3.90 -12.19
CA PHE A 86 -31.54 -2.81 -11.76
C PHE A 86 -32.47 -2.31 -12.86
N ASP A 87 -32.03 -2.38 -14.13
CA ASP A 87 -32.85 -2.02 -15.30
C ASP A 87 -34.01 -3.03 -15.46
N ASP A 88 -33.75 -4.34 -15.22
CA ASP A 88 -34.78 -5.38 -15.24
C ASP A 88 -35.84 -5.18 -14.13
N GLU A 89 -35.41 -4.72 -12.94
CA GLU A 89 -36.32 -4.44 -11.82
C GLU A 89 -36.96 -3.05 -11.87
N LYS A 90 -36.66 -2.21 -12.87
CA LYS A 90 -37.11 -0.80 -12.99
C LYS A 90 -36.79 0.05 -11.75
N LYS A 91 -35.68 -0.22 -11.08
CA LYS A 91 -35.19 0.50 -9.90
C LYS A 91 -34.01 1.40 -10.23
N GLU A 92 -33.95 2.56 -9.58
CA GLU A 92 -32.78 3.45 -9.71
C GLU A 92 -31.55 2.86 -9.05
N MET A 93 -30.46 2.76 -9.82
CA MET A 93 -29.19 2.27 -9.31
C MET A 93 -28.53 3.28 -8.36
N PRO A 94 -28.06 2.86 -7.16
CA PRO A 94 -27.34 3.75 -6.26
C PRO A 94 -26.01 4.22 -6.86
N LYS A 95 -25.68 5.51 -6.69
CA LYS A 95 -24.44 6.12 -7.21
C LYS A 95 -23.22 5.61 -6.47
N PHE A 96 -22.52 4.63 -7.02
CA PHE A 96 -21.24 4.11 -6.48
C PHE A 96 -20.06 4.98 -6.90
N PRO A 97 -19.29 5.55 -5.96
CA PRO A 97 -18.10 6.36 -6.24
C PRO A 97 -16.88 5.47 -6.50
N ASN A 98 -16.87 4.77 -7.62
CA ASN A 98 -15.82 3.80 -7.97
C ASN A 98 -14.39 4.34 -7.79
N LYS A 99 -14.10 5.55 -8.30
CA LYS A 99 -12.76 6.15 -8.22
C LYS A 99 -12.29 6.35 -6.77
N SER A 100 -13.17 6.89 -5.90
CA SER A 100 -12.80 7.16 -4.51
C SER A 100 -12.59 5.89 -3.69
N ILE A 101 -13.42 4.88 -3.90
CA ILE A 101 -13.28 3.58 -3.22
C ILE A 101 -11.99 2.91 -3.65
N SER A 102 -11.73 2.80 -4.97
CA SER A 102 -10.50 2.20 -5.49
C SER A 102 -9.24 2.94 -5.01
N PHE A 103 -9.29 4.27 -4.90
CA PHE A 103 -8.17 5.07 -4.39
C PHE A 103 -7.87 4.77 -2.92
N ILE A 104 -8.89 4.75 -2.05
CA ILE A 104 -8.70 4.46 -0.63
C ILE A 104 -8.14 3.05 -0.42
N ILE A 105 -8.72 2.06 -1.12
CA ILE A 105 -8.25 0.68 -1.03
C ILE A 105 -6.80 0.56 -1.53
N ALA A 106 -6.47 1.21 -2.65
CA ALA A 106 -5.12 1.21 -3.19
C ALA A 106 -4.11 1.88 -2.25
N LEU A 107 -4.50 2.94 -1.56
CA LEU A 107 -3.64 3.65 -0.62
C LEU A 107 -3.34 2.79 0.61
N VAL A 108 -4.36 2.26 1.25
CA VAL A 108 -4.20 1.42 2.45
C VAL A 108 -3.52 0.08 2.10
N GLY A 109 -4.00 -0.59 1.03
CA GLY A 109 -3.43 -1.84 0.56
C GLY A 109 -1.99 -1.69 0.06
N GLY A 110 -1.70 -0.61 -0.68
CA GLY A 110 -0.36 -0.29 -1.16
C GLY A 110 0.64 -0.13 -0.03
N ILE A 111 0.31 0.58 1.04
CA ILE A 111 1.17 0.72 2.22
C ILE A 111 1.42 -0.65 2.87
N SER A 112 0.36 -1.41 3.13
CA SER A 112 0.46 -2.72 3.81
C SER A 112 1.29 -3.74 3.02
N VAL A 113 1.04 -3.84 1.71
CA VAL A 113 1.75 -4.76 0.82
C VAL A 113 3.22 -4.36 0.67
N THR A 114 3.52 -3.06 0.58
CA THR A 114 4.90 -2.57 0.47
C THR A 114 5.74 -2.95 1.69
N GLN A 115 5.20 -2.80 2.89
CA GLN A 115 5.87 -3.20 4.14
C GLN A 115 6.23 -4.69 4.14
N PHE A 116 5.31 -5.53 3.65
CA PHE A 116 5.54 -6.97 3.57
C PHE A 116 6.56 -7.36 2.49
N LEU A 117 6.45 -6.76 1.31
CA LEU A 117 7.32 -7.07 0.16
C LEU A 117 8.74 -6.55 0.34
N MET A 118 8.93 -5.41 1.01
CA MET A 118 10.25 -4.80 1.15
C MET A 118 11.27 -5.74 1.78
N LYS A 119 10.88 -6.45 2.84
CA LYS A 119 11.76 -7.44 3.48
C LYS A 119 12.16 -8.55 2.51
N ARG A 120 11.23 -9.05 1.71
CA ARG A 120 11.46 -10.12 0.74
C ARG A 120 12.32 -9.67 -0.44
N VAL A 121 12.09 -8.46 -0.91
CA VAL A 121 12.87 -7.85 -2.00
C VAL A 121 14.31 -7.62 -1.56
N LEU A 122 14.52 -7.06 -0.37
CA LEU A 122 15.88 -6.88 0.18
C LEU A 122 16.60 -8.21 0.34
N LEU A 123 15.94 -9.25 0.82
CA LEU A 123 16.50 -10.59 0.93
C LEU A 123 16.86 -11.17 -0.44
N ALA A 124 15.99 -11.02 -1.44
CA ALA A 124 16.24 -11.51 -2.81
C ALA A 124 17.41 -10.80 -3.49
N PHE A 125 17.61 -9.51 -3.21
CA PHE A 125 18.72 -8.72 -3.77
C PHE A 125 20.00 -8.74 -2.90
N SER A 126 19.91 -9.20 -1.64
CA SER A 126 21.10 -9.41 -0.82
C SER A 126 21.80 -10.69 -1.29
N ASN A 127 22.66 -10.56 -2.28
CA ASN A 127 23.47 -11.67 -2.82
C ASN A 127 24.66 -11.98 -1.87
N SER A 128 24.41 -11.93 -0.56
CA SER A 128 25.44 -12.21 0.46
C SER A 128 25.63 -13.70 0.59
N LYS A 129 26.69 -14.20 -0.04
CA LYS A 129 27.21 -15.52 0.26
C LYS A 129 27.86 -15.47 1.64
N PHE A 130 27.42 -16.31 2.55
CA PHE A 130 28.05 -16.42 3.88
C PHE A 130 29.43 -17.11 3.80
N GLY A 131 29.77 -17.69 2.66
CA GLY A 131 31.04 -18.38 2.44
C GLY A 131 31.18 -19.71 3.21
N THR A 132 30.09 -20.15 3.83
CA THR A 132 30.02 -21.42 4.56
C THR A 132 28.99 -22.29 3.87
N SER A 133 29.46 -23.45 3.33
CA SER A 133 28.57 -24.43 2.69
C SER A 133 28.09 -25.46 3.71
N ASP A 134 26.82 -25.85 3.58
CA ASP A 134 26.27 -26.98 4.33
C ASP A 134 26.97 -28.29 3.89
N SER A 135 27.40 -29.09 4.85
CA SER A 135 28.11 -30.33 4.64
C SER A 135 27.29 -31.42 3.94
N ILE A 136 25.96 -31.31 3.91
CA ILE A 136 25.06 -32.32 3.32
C ILE A 136 24.72 -31.98 1.88
N PHE A 137 24.35 -30.72 1.61
CA PHE A 137 23.88 -30.28 0.30
C PHE A 137 24.93 -29.51 -0.51
N ASN A 138 26.06 -29.19 0.08
CA ASN A 138 27.15 -28.40 -0.51
C ASN A 138 26.69 -27.03 -1.06
N LEU A 139 25.58 -26.52 -0.52
CA LEU A 139 25.01 -25.22 -0.82
C LEU A 139 25.40 -24.22 0.26
N ASP A 140 25.61 -22.96 -0.14
CA ASP A 140 25.89 -21.89 0.82
C ASP A 140 24.71 -21.75 1.79
N ILE A 141 24.98 -21.58 3.09
CA ILE A 141 23.97 -21.46 4.14
C ILE A 141 23.02 -20.30 3.86
N SER A 142 23.46 -19.28 3.12
CA SER A 142 22.61 -18.20 2.64
C SER A 142 21.36 -18.68 1.87
N PHE A 143 21.45 -19.80 1.15
CA PHE A 143 20.34 -20.39 0.42
C PHE A 143 19.18 -20.79 1.35
N PHE A 144 19.48 -21.33 2.53
CA PHE A 144 18.46 -21.80 3.49
C PHE A 144 17.88 -20.67 4.35
N ILE A 145 18.63 -19.56 4.53
CA ILE A 145 18.23 -18.44 5.38
C ILE A 145 17.46 -17.40 4.58
N LEU A 146 17.70 -17.30 3.27
CA LEU A 146 17.15 -16.26 2.40
C LEU A 146 15.90 -16.71 1.61
N GLN A 147 15.46 -17.98 1.74
CA GLN A 147 14.17 -18.46 1.27
C GLN A 147 13.10 -18.33 2.34
#